data_900961cea696c31023ed436bb67181aa
#
_entry.id   900961cea696c31023ed436bb67181aa
#
_cell.length_a   1.000
_cell.length_b   1.000
_cell.length_c   1.000
_cell.angle_alpha   90.00
_cell.angle_beta   90.00
_cell.angle_gamma   90.00
#
_symmetry.space_group_name_H-M   'P 1'
#
loop_
_entity.id
_entity.type
_entity.pdbx_description
1 polymer ?
#
loop_
_entity_poly.entity_id
_entity_poly.type
_entity_poly.pdbx_seq_one_letter_code
_entity_poly.pdbx_strand_id
1 'polypeptide(L)'
;MPAHVMIIAGETSGDALGADLMQALRRRQSDVMVTGIGGPKMSGEGLASIFPMSEIALMGLKEILPRLPQLFKRVDEAVEHALATEPDVMVLIDSPEFNHRVAKRVKAKRPEAKIICYVAPHVW
;
A
#
# COMPACT_ATOMS: atom_id res chain seq x y z
N MET A 1 17.41 -4.14 14.94
CA MET A 1 16.57 -4.58 13.80
C MET A 1 16.02 -3.36 13.09
N PRO A 2 16.18 -3.25 11.78
CA PRO A 2 15.60 -2.13 11.05
C PRO A 2 14.08 -2.20 11.08
N ALA A 3 13.45 -1.05 11.15
CA ALA A 3 12.00 -0.97 11.06
C ALA A 3 11.55 -1.33 9.64
N HIS A 4 10.42 -2.00 9.53
CA HIS A 4 9.82 -2.35 8.25
C HIS A 4 8.46 -1.67 8.14
N VAL A 5 8.31 -0.82 7.12
CA VAL A 5 7.06 -0.12 6.82
C VAL A 5 6.55 -0.60 5.47
N MET A 6 5.30 -1.06 5.45
CA MET A 6 4.65 -1.44 4.20
C MET A 6 3.74 -0.31 3.77
N ILE A 7 3.94 0.21 2.56
CA ILE A 7 3.15 1.33 2.04
C ILE A 7 2.40 0.86 0.79
N ILE A 8 1.10 1.11 0.75
CA ILE A 8 0.30 0.80 -0.43
C ILE A 8 -0.30 2.09 -0.98
N ALA A 9 0.08 2.44 -2.20
CA ALA A 9 -0.49 3.53 -2.98
C ALA A 9 -1.14 2.93 -4.22
N GLY A 10 -2.29 3.46 -4.61
CA GLY A 10 -3.05 2.91 -5.74
C GLY A 10 -3.23 3.87 -6.90
N GLU A 11 -2.74 5.11 -6.77
CA GLU A 11 -2.87 6.09 -7.83
C GLU A 11 -1.78 7.14 -7.72
N THR A 12 -1.67 8.00 -8.74
CA THR A 12 -0.57 8.96 -8.88
C THR A 12 -0.38 9.85 -7.66
N SER A 13 -1.47 10.36 -7.09
CA SER A 13 -1.39 11.22 -5.90
C SER A 13 -0.86 10.46 -4.70
N GLY A 14 -1.27 9.20 -4.53
CA GLY A 14 -0.77 8.35 -3.45
C GLY A 14 0.68 7.98 -3.63
N ASP A 15 1.11 7.77 -4.89
CA ASP A 15 2.51 7.50 -5.20
C ASP A 15 3.40 8.66 -4.77
N ALA A 16 2.98 9.89 -5.05
CA ALA A 16 3.72 11.08 -4.64
C ALA A 16 3.82 11.18 -3.12
N LEU A 17 2.70 10.96 -2.42
CA LEU A 17 2.69 10.99 -0.95
C LEU A 17 3.56 9.88 -0.37
N GLY A 18 3.49 8.69 -0.96
CA GLY A 18 4.29 7.56 -0.53
C GLY A 18 5.78 7.81 -0.69
N ALA A 19 6.18 8.42 -1.81
CA ALA A 19 7.58 8.77 -2.04
C ALA A 19 8.08 9.78 -1.01
N ASP A 20 7.26 10.80 -0.71
CA ASP A 20 7.61 11.79 0.31
C ASP A 20 7.75 11.13 1.68
N LEU A 21 6.85 10.21 2.01
CA LEU A 21 6.92 9.47 3.26
C LEU A 21 8.20 8.64 3.33
N MET A 22 8.57 7.98 2.24
CA MET A 22 9.81 7.20 2.19
C MET A 22 11.03 8.06 2.48
N GLN A 23 11.09 9.26 1.88
CA GLN A 23 12.18 10.18 2.14
C GLN A 23 12.22 10.61 3.61
N ALA A 24 11.07 10.94 4.17
CA ALA A 24 10.97 11.37 5.57
C ALA A 24 11.40 10.25 6.54
N LEU A 25 10.99 9.02 6.24
CA LEU A 25 11.36 7.86 7.07
C LEU A 25 12.87 7.63 7.05
N ARG A 26 13.51 7.75 5.88
CA ARG A 26 14.95 7.57 5.77
C ARG A 26 15.75 8.66 6.48
N ARG A 27 15.21 9.87 6.54
CA ARG A 27 15.86 10.93 7.30
C ARG A 27 15.86 10.65 8.80
N ARG A 28 14.85 9.94 9.29
CA ARG A 28 14.76 9.59 10.70
C ARG A 28 15.49 8.30 11.04
N GLN A 29 15.48 7.34 10.13
CA GLN A 29 16.10 6.04 10.34
C GLN A 29 16.61 5.54 8.99
N SER A 30 17.89 5.72 8.72
CA SER A 30 18.48 5.48 7.41
C SER A 30 18.37 4.03 6.94
N ASP A 31 18.23 3.08 7.86
CA ASP A 31 18.14 1.66 7.54
C ASP A 31 16.69 1.15 7.46
N VAL A 32 15.70 2.05 7.49
CA VAL A 32 14.30 1.62 7.39
C VAL A 32 14.06 0.85 6.08
N MET A 33 13.34 -0.26 6.22
CA MET A 33 12.96 -1.07 5.07
C MET A 33 11.54 -0.71 4.66
N VAL A 34 11.35 -0.38 3.38
CA VAL A 34 10.01 -0.04 2.86
C VAL A 34 9.66 -1.04 1.77
N THR A 35 8.50 -1.67 1.92
CA THR A 35 7.95 -2.57 0.92
C THR A 35 6.53 -2.15 0.59
N GLY A 36 5.93 -2.76 -0.42
CA GLY A 36 4.54 -2.53 -0.74
C GLY A 36 4.28 -2.31 -2.21
N ILE A 37 3.36 -1.40 -2.49
CA ILE A 37 2.89 -1.12 -3.85
C ILE A 37 2.97 0.38 -4.09
N GLY A 38 3.60 0.76 -5.20
CA GLY A 38 3.71 2.15 -5.58
C GLY A 38 4.00 2.31 -7.05
N GLY A 39 4.06 3.55 -7.48
CA GLY A 39 4.32 3.91 -8.86
C GLY A 39 5.75 4.41 -9.08
N PRO A 40 5.95 5.20 -10.16
CA PRO A 40 7.30 5.62 -10.54
C PRO A 40 8.04 6.43 -9.47
N LYS A 41 7.33 7.24 -8.70
CA LYS A 41 7.98 8.08 -7.68
C LYS A 41 8.49 7.26 -6.52
N MET A 42 7.67 6.33 -6.01
CA MET A 42 8.11 5.43 -4.96
C MET A 42 9.20 4.49 -5.46
N SER A 43 9.11 4.03 -6.70
CA SER A 43 10.16 3.20 -7.31
C SER A 43 11.47 3.98 -7.41
N GLY A 44 11.41 5.27 -7.72
CA GLY A 44 12.58 6.14 -7.73
C GLY A 44 13.23 6.28 -6.37
N GLU A 45 12.48 6.03 -5.29
CA GLU A 45 13.01 6.04 -3.93
C GLU A 45 13.46 4.63 -3.48
N GLY A 46 13.44 3.66 -4.37
CA GLY A 46 13.97 2.33 -4.08
C GLY A 46 12.92 1.27 -3.81
N LEU A 47 11.63 1.57 -3.98
CA LEU A 47 10.60 0.57 -3.77
C LEU A 47 10.57 -0.44 -4.91
N ALA A 48 10.54 -1.73 -4.57
CA ALA A 48 10.22 -2.79 -5.52
C ALA A 48 8.74 -3.13 -5.31
N SER A 49 7.89 -2.61 -6.18
CA SER A 49 6.44 -2.79 -6.04
C SER A 49 6.06 -4.26 -6.21
N ILE A 50 5.17 -4.76 -5.34
CA ILE A 50 4.71 -6.16 -5.37
C ILE A 50 4.07 -6.48 -6.73
N PHE A 51 3.32 -5.51 -7.26
CA PHE A 51 2.76 -5.57 -8.62
C PHE A 51 2.60 -4.13 -9.12
N PRO A 52 2.34 -3.92 -10.41
CA PRO A 52 2.21 -2.53 -10.92
C PRO A 52 1.04 -1.80 -10.25
N MET A 53 1.29 -0.60 -9.77
CA MET A 53 0.27 0.24 -9.14
C MET A 53 -0.93 0.48 -10.07
N SER A 54 -0.71 0.48 -11.38
CA SER A 54 -1.78 0.67 -12.36
C SER A 54 -2.90 -0.36 -12.22
N GLU A 55 -2.60 -1.54 -11.68
CA GLU A 55 -3.61 -2.57 -11.45
C GLU A 55 -4.65 -2.10 -10.44
N ILE A 56 -4.23 -1.38 -9.40
CA ILE A 56 -5.16 -0.81 -8.41
C ILE A 56 -5.95 0.34 -9.02
N ALA A 57 -5.27 1.22 -9.75
CA ALA A 57 -5.92 2.38 -10.37
C ALA A 57 -7.05 1.97 -11.30
N LEU A 58 -6.85 0.88 -12.05
CA LEU A 58 -7.88 0.36 -12.96
C LEU A 58 -9.10 -0.15 -12.20
N MET A 59 -8.92 -0.63 -10.98
CA MET A 59 -10.00 -1.16 -10.16
C MET A 59 -10.88 -0.08 -9.52
N GLY A 60 -10.44 1.18 -9.57
CA GLY A 60 -11.23 2.30 -9.08
C GLY A 60 -12.26 2.82 -10.07
N LEU A 61 -12.33 2.22 -11.26
CA LEU A 61 -13.29 2.63 -12.29
C LEU A 61 -14.66 2.00 -12.04
N LYS A 62 -15.69 2.60 -12.64
CA LYS A 62 -17.08 2.15 -12.46
C LYS A 62 -17.32 0.72 -12.93
N GLU A 63 -16.46 0.21 -13.81
CA GLU A 63 -16.59 -1.12 -14.37
C GLU A 63 -15.76 -2.14 -13.62
N ILE A 64 -15.87 -2.14 -12.29
CA ILE A 64 -15.09 -3.04 -11.46
C ILE A 64 -15.54 -4.50 -11.57
N LEU A 65 -16.84 -4.74 -11.85
CA LEU A 65 -17.40 -6.10 -11.83
C LEU A 65 -16.65 -7.09 -12.72
N PRO A 66 -16.33 -6.76 -13.99
CA PRO A 66 -15.57 -7.69 -14.83
C PRO A 66 -14.14 -7.95 -14.33
N ARG A 67 -13.65 -7.10 -13.42
CA ARG A 67 -12.28 -7.18 -12.92
C ARG A 67 -12.19 -7.72 -11.49
N LEU A 68 -13.30 -8.21 -10.93
CA LEU A 68 -13.31 -8.74 -9.56
C LEU A 68 -12.30 -9.86 -9.33
N PRO A 69 -12.16 -10.85 -10.25
CA PRO A 69 -11.15 -11.89 -10.02
C PRO A 69 -9.74 -11.33 -9.90
N GLN A 70 -9.41 -10.33 -10.72
CA GLN A 70 -8.11 -9.69 -10.66
C GLN A 70 -7.94 -8.88 -9.36
N LEU A 71 -8.99 -8.19 -8.94
CA LEU A 71 -8.98 -7.46 -7.67
C LEU A 71 -8.65 -8.41 -6.53
N PHE A 72 -9.35 -9.53 -6.43
CA PHE A 72 -9.12 -10.50 -5.37
C PHE A 72 -7.71 -11.09 -5.42
N LYS A 73 -7.21 -11.36 -6.62
CA LYS A 73 -5.84 -11.85 -6.79
C LYS A 73 -4.81 -10.85 -6.24
N ARG A 74 -4.98 -9.57 -6.57
CA ARG A 74 -4.06 -8.52 -6.11
C ARG A 74 -4.18 -8.29 -4.61
N VAL A 75 -5.40 -8.34 -4.08
CA VAL A 75 -5.60 -8.28 -2.63
C VAL A 75 -4.88 -9.44 -1.95
N ASP A 76 -5.02 -10.66 -2.48
CA ASP A 76 -4.34 -11.83 -1.93
C ASP A 76 -2.82 -11.63 -1.87
N GLU A 77 -2.24 -11.12 -2.96
CA GLU A 77 -0.79 -10.89 -3.01
C GLU A 77 -0.33 -9.90 -1.93
N ALA A 78 -1.08 -8.80 -1.76
CA ALA A 78 -0.75 -7.81 -0.74
C ALA A 78 -0.90 -8.37 0.67
N VAL A 79 -1.98 -9.11 0.92
CA VAL A 79 -2.23 -9.72 2.23
C VAL A 79 -1.15 -10.76 2.56
N GLU A 80 -0.81 -11.61 1.59
CA GLU A 80 0.23 -12.62 1.79
C GLU A 80 1.57 -11.98 2.13
N HIS A 81 1.93 -10.89 1.44
CA HIS A 81 3.16 -10.18 1.74
C HIS A 81 3.14 -9.63 3.17
N ALA A 82 2.04 -9.00 3.57
CA ALA A 82 1.92 -8.44 4.91
C ALA A 82 2.01 -9.52 5.99
N LEU A 83 1.35 -10.65 5.78
CA LEU A 83 1.37 -11.74 6.76
C LEU A 83 2.72 -12.44 6.83
N ALA A 84 3.40 -12.57 5.68
CA ALA A 84 4.70 -13.23 5.64
C ALA A 84 5.81 -12.37 6.22
N THR A 85 5.77 -11.06 6.00
CA THR A 85 6.86 -10.16 6.42
C THR A 85 6.61 -9.45 7.74
N GLU A 86 5.39 -9.45 8.22
CA GLU A 86 4.99 -8.83 9.49
C GLU A 86 5.57 -7.42 9.68
N PRO A 87 5.20 -6.47 8.80
CA PRO A 87 5.73 -5.11 8.92
C PRO A 87 5.36 -4.48 10.27
N ASP A 88 6.21 -3.59 10.74
CA ASP A 88 5.96 -2.87 11.99
C ASP A 88 4.73 -1.97 11.87
N VAL A 89 4.52 -1.39 10.69
CA VAL A 89 3.34 -0.59 10.40
C VAL A 89 3.01 -0.69 8.92
N MET A 90 1.72 -0.66 8.60
CA MET A 90 1.23 -0.57 7.23
C MET A 90 0.60 0.80 7.03
N VAL A 91 0.98 1.49 5.97
CA VAL A 91 0.41 2.79 5.61
C VAL A 91 -0.34 2.62 4.30
N LEU A 92 -1.65 2.76 4.36
CA LEU A 92 -2.54 2.58 3.21
C LEU A 92 -3.00 3.95 2.75
N ILE A 93 -2.59 4.33 1.55
CA ILE A 93 -2.84 5.68 1.03
C ILE A 93 -3.98 5.64 0.02
N ASP A 94 -5.06 6.36 0.30
CA ASP A 94 -6.25 6.46 -0.55
C ASP A 94 -6.72 5.07 -1.03
N SER A 95 -7.28 4.97 -2.24
CA SER A 95 -7.73 3.72 -2.87
C SER A 95 -8.53 2.82 -1.92
N PRO A 96 -9.64 3.31 -1.36
CA PRO A 96 -10.35 2.61 -0.29
C PRO A 96 -10.89 1.24 -0.70
N GLU A 97 -11.27 1.07 -1.97
CA GLU A 97 -11.80 -0.21 -2.45
C GLU A 97 -10.77 -1.33 -2.28
N PHE A 98 -9.53 -1.04 -2.61
CA PHE A 98 -8.45 -2.02 -2.48
C PHE A 98 -7.96 -2.10 -1.04
N ASN A 99 -7.62 -0.95 -0.47
CA ASN A 99 -6.96 -0.88 0.83
C ASN A 99 -7.83 -1.37 1.97
N HIS A 100 -9.14 -1.10 1.92
CA HIS A 100 -10.06 -1.59 2.94
C HIS A 100 -10.07 -3.12 2.99
N ARG A 101 -10.08 -3.76 1.83
CA ARG A 101 -10.07 -5.23 1.74
C ARG A 101 -8.77 -5.82 2.29
N VAL A 102 -7.64 -5.17 1.99
CA VAL A 102 -6.33 -5.60 2.53
C VAL A 102 -6.32 -5.47 4.05
N ALA A 103 -6.70 -4.31 4.55
CA ALA A 103 -6.70 -4.04 6.00
C ALA A 103 -7.58 -5.02 6.76
N LYS A 104 -8.77 -5.26 6.26
CA LYS A 104 -9.73 -6.17 6.92
C LYS A 104 -9.16 -7.58 7.02
N ARG A 105 -8.56 -8.08 5.95
CA ARG A 105 -8.04 -9.45 5.93
C ARG A 105 -6.77 -9.59 6.78
N VAL A 106 -5.91 -8.58 6.78
CA VAL A 106 -4.71 -8.61 7.62
C VAL A 106 -5.11 -8.58 9.09
N LYS A 107 -6.04 -7.72 9.47
CA LYS A 107 -6.52 -7.64 10.85
C LYS A 107 -7.23 -8.92 11.31
N ALA A 108 -7.90 -9.61 10.39
CA ALA A 108 -8.55 -10.88 10.73
C ALA A 108 -7.54 -11.95 11.15
N LYS A 109 -6.34 -11.94 10.54
CA LYS A 109 -5.28 -12.91 10.86
C LYS A 109 -4.32 -12.40 11.93
N ARG A 110 -4.10 -11.09 11.98
CA ARG A 110 -3.21 -10.46 12.95
C ARG A 110 -3.92 -9.25 13.56
N PRO A 111 -4.75 -9.44 14.58
CA PRO A 111 -5.47 -8.30 15.20
C PRO A 111 -4.55 -7.22 15.76
N GLU A 112 -3.31 -7.57 16.09
CA GLU A 112 -2.33 -6.63 16.62
C GLU A 112 -1.62 -5.81 15.55
N ALA A 113 -1.87 -6.07 14.25
CA ALA A 113 -1.22 -5.33 13.18
C ALA A 113 -1.56 -3.84 13.25
N LYS A 114 -0.53 -3.00 13.10
CA LYS A 114 -0.71 -1.55 13.11
C LYS A 114 -0.92 -1.06 11.69
N ILE A 115 -2.10 -0.51 11.44
CA ILE A 115 -2.48 -0.05 10.11
C ILE A 115 -2.93 1.41 10.19
N ILE A 116 -2.29 2.26 9.39
CA ILE A 116 -2.64 3.67 9.26
C ILE A 116 -3.27 3.87 7.90
N CYS A 117 -4.50 4.39 7.88
CA CYS A 117 -5.16 4.75 6.64
C CYS A 117 -5.00 6.24 6.41
N TYR A 118 -4.29 6.61 5.36
CA TYR A 118 -4.06 7.99 5.00
C TYR A 118 -4.94 8.36 3.82
N VAL A 119 -5.85 9.27 4.03
CA VAL A 119 -6.78 9.72 3.00
C VAL A 119 -6.53 11.19 2.74
N ALA A 120 -6.23 11.53 1.49
CA ALA A 120 -6.03 12.92 1.13
C ALA A 120 -7.35 13.68 1.32
N PRO A 121 -7.30 14.91 1.85
CA PRO A 121 -8.53 15.69 2.01
C PRO A 121 -9.16 15.97 0.66
N HIS A 122 -10.46 15.77 0.59
CA HIS A 122 -11.24 16.10 -0.60
C HIS A 122 -11.93 17.43 -0.39
N VAL A 123 -11.89 18.25 -1.42
CA VAL A 123 -12.61 19.51 -1.45
C VAL A 123 -13.89 19.28 -2.25
N TRP A 124 -15.04 19.41 -1.61
CA TRP A 124 -16.33 19.28 -2.28
C TRP A 124 -17.27 20.40 -1.86
#